data_8ee0cd8ff337ced1f867c27f21d70a80
#
_entry.id   8ee0cd8ff337ced1f867c27f21d70a80
#
_cell.length_a   1.000
_cell.length_b   1.000
_cell.length_c   1.000
_cell.angle_alpha   90.00
_cell.angle_beta   90.00
_cell.angle_gamma   90.00
#
_symmetry.space_group_name_H-M   'P 1'
#
loop_
_entity.id
_entity.type
_entity.pdbx_description
1 polymer ?
#
loop_
_entity_poly.entity_id
_entity_poly.type
_entity_poly.pdbx_seq_one_letter_code
_entity_poly.pdbx_strand_id
1 'polypeptide(L)'
;MQSFSDMAEDGGERFSSLRFAGLNSQNSPQAECEPLKNLGFRLQYLEEQGQPDISVIDSQVHLWSMRPELIQLLIDAHASFNLLPRTLFLAVNILDRYCSKQTVYEQYYKLAGLSALLISSKLVDPPDHTPHMQDLLKFCQCDYDRSILIKMERHILKILDWSMRNATVYDFVQLMTCDGGS
;
A
#
# COMPACT_ATOMS: atom_id res chain seq x y z
N MET A 1 10.66 -26.57 5.22
CA MET A 1 9.53 -26.15 4.37
C MET A 1 8.35 -25.83 5.30
N GLN A 2 8.27 -24.62 5.81
CA GLN A 2 7.08 -24.22 6.56
C GLN A 2 6.00 -23.87 5.55
N SER A 3 4.94 -24.65 5.57
CA SER A 3 3.78 -24.49 4.70
C SER A 3 3.07 -23.18 5.04
N PHE A 4 2.64 -22.44 4.01
CA PHE A 4 1.81 -21.23 4.11
C PHE A 4 0.48 -21.47 4.89
N SER A 5 0.19 -22.73 5.20
CA SER A 5 -1.03 -23.15 5.90
C SER A 5 -1.06 -22.82 7.39
N ASP A 6 0.09 -22.63 8.04
CA ASP A 6 0.15 -22.46 9.51
C ASP A 6 -0.03 -21.00 9.97
N MET A 7 -0.32 -20.07 9.04
CA MET A 7 -0.38 -18.63 9.33
C MET A 7 -1.79 -18.03 9.36
N ALA A 8 -2.84 -18.82 9.28
CA ALA A 8 -4.20 -18.30 9.07
C ALA A 8 -5.21 -18.72 10.14
N GLU A 9 -5.03 -18.29 11.38
CA GLU A 9 -6.14 -18.23 12.32
C GLU A 9 -6.16 -16.89 13.04
N ASP A 10 -7.36 -16.30 13.04
CA ASP A 10 -7.86 -15.15 13.80
C ASP A 10 -7.74 -13.75 13.19
N GLY A 11 -8.88 -13.08 13.01
CA GLY A 11 -8.98 -11.65 12.70
C GLY A 11 -10.10 -11.20 11.76
N GLY A 12 -11.33 -11.73 11.90
CA GLY A 12 -12.45 -11.49 10.96
C GLY A 12 -13.22 -10.19 11.05
N GLU A 13 -12.98 -9.24 11.98
CA GLU A 13 -13.96 -8.18 12.28
C GLU A 13 -13.47 -6.71 12.25
N ARG A 14 -12.32 -6.35 11.69
CA ARG A 14 -11.82 -4.97 11.78
C ARG A 14 -11.78 -4.16 10.49
N PHE A 15 -12.30 -4.67 9.37
CA PHE A 15 -12.24 -3.94 8.09
C PHE A 15 -13.24 -2.78 7.93
N SER A 16 -14.29 -2.70 8.73
CA SER A 16 -15.35 -1.69 8.52
C SER A 16 -15.06 -0.30 9.12
N SER A 17 -14.07 -0.16 9.97
CA SER A 17 -13.77 1.12 10.66
C SER A 17 -12.49 1.82 10.25
N LEU A 18 -11.71 1.26 9.30
CA LEU A 18 -10.50 1.89 8.75
C LEU A 18 -10.75 2.69 7.46
N ARG A 19 -11.97 3.17 7.25
CA ARG A 19 -12.21 4.17 6.22
C ARG A 19 -11.46 5.42 6.64
N PHE A 20 -10.44 5.76 5.88
CA PHE A 20 -9.90 7.10 5.85
C PHE A 20 -11.09 8.04 5.65
N ALA A 21 -11.41 8.84 6.66
CA ALA A 21 -12.10 10.09 6.41
C ALA A 21 -11.16 10.84 5.50
N GLY A 22 -11.45 10.76 4.20
CA GLY A 22 -10.71 11.50 3.20
C GLY A 22 -10.69 12.96 3.61
N LEU A 23 -9.64 13.65 3.29
CA LEU A 23 -9.65 15.09 3.12
C LEU A 23 -10.63 15.42 1.99
N ASN A 24 -11.91 15.10 2.20
CA ASN A 24 -13.01 15.60 1.40
C ASN A 24 -13.38 16.95 1.98
N SER A 25 -12.78 17.97 1.42
CA SER A 25 -13.22 19.36 1.50
C SER A 25 -14.63 19.46 0.93
N GLN A 26 -15.65 19.23 1.77
CA GLN A 26 -16.97 19.84 1.57
C GLN A 26 -17.73 19.91 2.90
N ASN A 27 -17.94 21.18 3.31
CA ASN A 27 -18.95 21.66 4.25
C ASN A 27 -18.77 21.40 5.74
N SER A 28 -17.95 22.25 6.37
CA SER A 28 -18.30 22.89 7.63
C SER A 28 -17.62 24.26 7.73
N PRO A 29 -18.32 25.37 7.97
CA PRO A 29 -17.75 26.71 7.98
C PRO A 29 -17.16 27.00 9.37
N GLN A 30 -16.05 26.40 9.73
CA GLN A 30 -15.19 26.72 10.88
C GLN A 30 -14.14 25.60 11.15
N ALA A 31 -13.60 24.92 10.11
CA ALA A 31 -12.33 24.24 10.24
C ALA A 31 -11.26 25.31 10.03
N GLU A 32 -10.68 25.81 11.13
CA GLU A 32 -9.46 26.58 11.09
C GLU A 32 -8.44 25.86 10.24
N CYS A 33 -7.95 26.54 9.20
CA CYS A 33 -6.90 26.05 8.32
C CYS A 33 -5.69 25.71 9.19
N GLU A 34 -5.42 24.44 9.48
CA GLU A 34 -4.16 24.05 10.14
C GLU A 34 -3.03 24.68 9.32
N PRO A 35 -2.13 25.47 9.91
CA PRO A 35 -1.08 26.11 9.15
C PRO A 35 -0.30 25.04 8.38
N LEU A 36 -0.03 25.24 7.08
CA LEU A 36 0.70 24.33 6.20
C LEU A 36 1.99 23.78 6.81
N LYS A 37 2.62 24.55 7.69
CA LYS A 37 3.78 24.13 8.49
C LYS A 37 3.48 22.93 9.39
N ASN A 38 2.32 22.88 10.05
CA ASN A 38 1.93 21.75 10.90
C ASN A 38 1.67 20.50 10.06
N LEU A 39 1.14 20.68 8.85
CA LEU A 39 0.93 19.56 7.91
C LEU A 39 2.27 18.98 7.44
N GLY A 40 3.25 19.82 7.11
CA GLY A 40 4.61 19.41 6.75
C GLY A 40 5.28 18.57 7.84
N PHE A 41 5.28 19.04 9.09
CA PHE A 41 5.82 18.30 10.23
C PHE A 41 5.09 16.97 10.46
N ARG A 42 3.78 16.94 10.26
CA ARG A 42 3.00 15.71 10.39
C ARG A 42 3.33 14.69 9.30
N LEU A 43 3.54 15.14 8.06
CA LEU A 43 3.97 14.27 6.97
C LEU A 43 5.37 13.72 7.22
N GLN A 44 6.33 14.55 7.68
CA GLN A 44 7.67 14.08 8.05
C GLN A 44 7.62 13.02 9.15
N TYR A 45 6.85 13.25 10.20
CA TYR A 45 6.68 12.26 11.26
C TYR A 45 6.12 10.93 10.74
N LEU A 46 5.11 10.98 9.84
CA LEU A 46 4.53 9.77 9.24
C LEU A 46 5.51 9.08 8.30
N GLU A 47 6.35 9.82 7.59
CA GLU A 47 7.41 9.28 6.74
C GLU A 47 8.45 8.54 7.59
N GLU A 48 8.97 9.17 8.66
CA GLU A 48 9.96 8.55 9.56
C GLU A 48 9.45 7.25 10.18
N GLN A 49 8.17 7.21 10.57
CA GLN A 49 7.54 6.00 11.11
C GLN A 49 7.32 4.91 10.05
N GLY A 50 7.25 5.30 8.80
CA GLY A 50 6.94 4.43 7.67
C GLY A 50 8.13 4.07 6.80
N GLN A 51 9.36 4.37 7.20
CA GLN A 51 10.55 4.01 6.42
C GLN A 51 10.82 2.51 6.48
N PRO A 52 11.05 1.85 5.33
CA PRO A 52 11.51 0.48 5.30
C PRO A 52 12.98 0.38 5.71
N ASP A 53 13.36 -0.70 6.35
CA ASP A 53 14.77 -1.01 6.61
C ASP A 53 15.43 -1.53 5.33
N ILE A 54 16.18 -0.66 4.67
CA ILE A 54 16.84 -0.96 3.39
C ILE A 54 17.88 -2.07 3.57
N SER A 55 18.57 -2.13 4.70
CA SER A 55 19.62 -3.14 4.94
C SER A 55 19.07 -4.57 4.91
N VAL A 56 17.85 -4.76 5.42
CA VAL A 56 17.15 -6.05 5.36
C VAL A 56 16.72 -6.39 3.94
N ILE A 57 16.25 -5.40 3.17
CA ILE A 57 15.88 -5.61 1.75
C ILE A 57 17.12 -5.94 0.93
N ASP A 58 18.23 -5.24 1.15
CA ASP A 58 19.51 -5.46 0.46
C ASP A 58 20.06 -6.87 0.69
N SER A 59 19.81 -7.44 1.87
CA SER A 59 20.18 -8.83 2.15
C SER A 59 19.43 -9.85 1.28
N GLN A 60 18.31 -9.46 0.70
CA GLN A 60 17.46 -10.27 -0.18
C GLN A 60 17.77 -9.97 -1.65
N VAL A 61 18.98 -10.27 -2.10
CA VAL A 61 19.53 -9.89 -3.43
C VAL A 61 18.59 -10.27 -4.60
N HIS A 62 17.87 -11.38 -4.49
CA HIS A 62 16.92 -11.83 -5.51
C HIS A 62 15.75 -10.86 -5.72
N LEU A 63 15.35 -10.10 -4.70
CA LEU A 63 14.26 -9.12 -4.84
C LEU A 63 14.66 -7.97 -5.77
N TRP A 64 15.92 -7.54 -5.73
CA TRP A 64 16.39 -6.45 -6.59
C TRP A 64 16.34 -6.79 -8.08
N SER A 65 16.65 -8.03 -8.44
CA SER A 65 16.56 -8.48 -9.84
C SER A 65 15.12 -8.54 -10.35
N MET A 66 14.16 -8.87 -9.49
CA MET A 66 12.74 -8.99 -9.82
C MET A 66 11.96 -7.66 -9.67
N ARG A 67 12.52 -6.70 -8.93
CA ARG A 67 11.84 -5.45 -8.58
C ARG A 67 11.40 -4.63 -9.80
N PRO A 68 12.23 -4.40 -10.85
CA PRO A 68 11.81 -3.61 -12.00
C PRO A 68 10.58 -4.20 -12.71
N GLU A 69 10.55 -5.51 -12.88
CA GLU A 69 9.42 -6.21 -13.51
C GLU A 69 8.16 -6.10 -12.66
N LEU A 70 8.29 -6.28 -11.33
CA LEU A 70 7.16 -6.14 -10.42
C LEU A 70 6.61 -4.70 -10.39
N ILE A 71 7.48 -3.70 -10.32
CA ILE A 71 7.06 -2.30 -10.33
C ILE A 71 6.34 -1.96 -11.64
N GLN A 72 6.85 -2.44 -12.78
CA GLN A 72 6.17 -2.25 -14.07
C GLN A 72 4.79 -2.88 -14.07
N LEU A 73 4.66 -4.10 -13.55
CA LEU A 73 3.36 -4.75 -13.40
C LEU A 73 2.37 -3.95 -12.54
N LEU A 74 2.86 -3.37 -11.44
CA LEU A 74 2.02 -2.53 -10.56
C LEU A 74 1.60 -1.22 -11.26
N ILE A 75 2.48 -0.61 -12.06
CA ILE A 75 2.17 0.57 -12.88
C ILE A 75 1.09 0.23 -13.91
N ASP A 76 1.24 -0.88 -14.62
CA ASP A 76 0.31 -1.30 -15.66
C ASP A 76 -1.06 -1.65 -15.04
N ALA A 77 -1.08 -2.33 -13.90
CA ALA A 77 -2.30 -2.61 -13.15
C ALA A 77 -2.96 -1.31 -12.65
N HIS A 78 -2.18 -0.40 -12.05
CA HIS A 78 -2.65 0.91 -11.61
C HIS A 78 -3.34 1.68 -12.75
N ALA A 79 -2.71 1.73 -13.92
CA ALA A 79 -3.27 2.40 -15.09
C ALA A 79 -4.54 1.70 -15.62
N SER A 80 -4.53 0.36 -15.69
CA SER A 80 -5.65 -0.44 -16.19
C SER A 80 -6.91 -0.30 -15.33
N PHE A 81 -6.76 -0.23 -14.02
CA PHE A 81 -7.87 -0.06 -13.08
C PHE A 81 -8.18 1.41 -12.77
N ASN A 82 -7.48 2.36 -13.41
CA ASN A 82 -7.65 3.80 -13.22
C ASN A 82 -7.64 4.22 -11.74
N LEU A 83 -6.64 3.71 -11.01
CA LEU A 83 -6.45 4.00 -9.60
C LEU A 83 -5.85 5.40 -9.38
N LEU A 84 -6.03 5.95 -8.19
CA LEU A 84 -5.44 7.25 -7.84
C LEU A 84 -3.91 7.17 -7.78
N PRO A 85 -3.17 8.21 -8.19
CA PRO A 85 -1.69 8.18 -8.15
C PRO A 85 -1.12 7.83 -6.79
N ARG A 86 -1.74 8.31 -5.71
CA ARG A 86 -1.34 7.99 -4.33
C ARG A 86 -1.37 6.49 -4.04
N THR A 87 -2.28 5.76 -4.66
CA THR A 87 -2.44 4.31 -4.47
C THR A 87 -1.19 3.55 -4.88
N LEU A 88 -0.57 3.91 -6.02
CA LEU A 88 0.67 3.28 -6.47
C LEU A 88 1.82 3.54 -5.50
N PHE A 89 2.03 4.79 -5.07
CA PHE A 89 3.10 5.13 -4.13
C PHE A 89 2.91 4.43 -2.78
N LEU A 90 1.68 4.36 -2.29
CA LEU A 90 1.36 3.64 -1.07
C LEU A 90 1.58 2.13 -1.22
N ALA A 91 1.23 1.54 -2.36
CA ALA A 91 1.45 0.12 -2.63
C ALA A 91 2.94 -0.25 -2.59
N VAL A 92 3.79 0.57 -3.20
CA VAL A 92 5.25 0.37 -3.18
C VAL A 92 5.78 0.51 -1.75
N ASN A 93 5.33 1.52 -0.98
CA ASN A 93 5.73 1.69 0.41
C ASN A 93 5.32 0.50 1.29
N ILE A 94 4.09 0.00 1.14
CA ILE A 94 3.60 -1.20 1.85
C ILE A 94 4.47 -2.42 1.50
N LEU A 95 4.79 -2.63 0.22
CA LEU A 95 5.64 -3.73 -0.24
C LEU A 95 7.04 -3.64 0.39
N ASP A 96 7.67 -2.48 0.32
CA ASP A 96 9.02 -2.29 0.85
C ASP A 96 9.09 -2.49 2.37
N ARG A 97 8.12 -1.95 3.10
CA ARG A 97 8.01 -2.17 4.55
C ARG A 97 7.75 -3.63 4.91
N TYR A 98 6.97 -4.33 4.10
CA TYR A 98 6.76 -5.77 4.29
C TYR A 98 8.06 -6.54 4.05
N CYS A 99 8.78 -6.26 2.96
CA CYS A 99 10.06 -6.89 2.65
C CYS A 99 11.17 -6.55 3.66
N SER A 100 11.09 -5.40 4.35
CA SER A 100 12.03 -5.03 5.41
C SER A 100 11.79 -5.77 6.73
N LYS A 101 10.57 -6.28 6.95
CA LYS A 101 10.21 -7.02 8.17
C LYS A 101 10.15 -8.54 7.97
N GLN A 102 10.07 -9.00 6.74
CA GLN A 102 9.87 -10.41 6.40
C GLN A 102 10.72 -10.82 5.20
N THR A 103 11.41 -11.96 5.31
CA THR A 103 12.06 -12.58 4.16
C THR A 103 11.00 -13.08 3.18
N VAL A 104 11.05 -12.58 1.95
CA VAL A 104 10.08 -12.90 0.89
C VAL A 104 10.74 -13.81 -0.14
N TYR A 105 10.19 -14.99 -0.36
CA TYR A 105 10.65 -15.90 -1.41
C TYR A 105 10.21 -15.42 -2.79
N GLU A 106 11.02 -15.67 -3.82
CA GLU A 106 10.79 -15.27 -5.21
C GLU A 106 9.36 -15.57 -5.69
N GLN A 107 8.89 -16.78 -5.43
CA GLN A 107 7.56 -17.25 -5.82
C GLN A 107 6.40 -16.45 -5.20
N TYR A 108 6.62 -15.76 -4.09
CA TYR A 108 5.60 -14.96 -3.40
C TYR A 108 5.76 -13.45 -3.61
N TYR A 109 6.86 -13.02 -4.24
CA TYR A 109 7.15 -11.59 -4.37
C TYR A 109 6.10 -10.86 -5.24
N LYS A 110 5.73 -11.46 -6.37
CA LYS A 110 4.64 -10.94 -7.23
C LYS A 110 3.30 -10.90 -6.49
N LEU A 111 2.98 -11.95 -5.73
CA LEU A 111 1.77 -12.02 -4.90
C LEU A 111 1.76 -10.93 -3.82
N ALA A 112 2.91 -10.68 -3.17
CA ALA A 112 3.04 -9.61 -2.18
C ALA A 112 2.79 -8.23 -2.79
N GLY A 113 3.35 -7.95 -3.98
CA GLY A 113 3.11 -6.70 -4.71
C GLY A 113 1.64 -6.48 -5.07
N LEU A 114 0.98 -7.50 -5.60
CA LEU A 114 -0.46 -7.43 -5.94
C LEU A 114 -1.33 -7.23 -4.69
N SER A 115 -0.97 -7.89 -3.59
CA SER A 115 -1.67 -7.73 -2.32
C SER A 115 -1.47 -6.32 -1.76
N ALA A 116 -0.27 -5.75 -1.87
CA ALA A 116 0.02 -4.38 -1.47
C ALA A 116 -0.79 -3.36 -2.30
N LEU A 117 -0.93 -3.58 -3.63
CA LEU A 117 -1.77 -2.74 -4.49
C LEU A 117 -3.24 -2.84 -4.09
N LEU A 118 -3.72 -4.04 -3.79
CA LEU A 118 -5.11 -4.25 -3.34
C LEU A 118 -5.37 -3.58 -1.98
N ILE A 119 -4.44 -3.68 -1.02
CA ILE A 119 -4.55 -2.99 0.28
C ILE A 119 -4.60 -1.48 0.08
N SER A 120 -3.68 -0.92 -0.71
CA SER A 120 -3.60 0.52 -0.94
C SER A 120 -4.84 1.04 -1.66
N SER A 121 -5.38 0.31 -2.65
CA SER A 121 -6.60 0.71 -3.34
C SER A 121 -7.81 0.74 -2.40
N LYS A 122 -7.96 -0.24 -1.52
CA LYS A 122 -9.02 -0.25 -0.50
C LYS A 122 -8.93 0.91 0.50
N LEU A 123 -7.74 1.47 0.70
CA LEU A 123 -7.49 2.56 1.64
C LEU A 123 -7.67 3.94 1.01
N VAL A 124 -7.33 4.08 -0.27
CA VAL A 124 -7.18 5.37 -0.95
C VAL A 124 -8.27 5.61 -1.98
N ASP A 125 -8.60 4.60 -2.78
CA ASP A 125 -9.58 4.74 -3.85
C ASP A 125 -11.03 4.64 -3.35
N PRO A 126 -11.98 5.23 -4.06
CA PRO A 126 -13.40 5.01 -3.83
C PRO A 126 -13.75 3.51 -3.96
N PRO A 127 -14.75 3.01 -3.20
CA PRO A 127 -15.11 1.59 -3.21
C PRO A 127 -15.45 1.02 -4.59
N ASP A 128 -16.05 1.85 -5.46
CA ASP A 128 -16.46 1.52 -6.84
C ASP A 128 -15.25 1.45 -7.79
N HIS A 129 -14.12 2.06 -7.45
CA HIS A 129 -12.86 2.02 -8.21
C HIS A 129 -11.90 0.95 -7.69
N THR A 130 -12.16 0.39 -6.51
CA THR A 130 -11.32 -0.68 -5.96
C THR A 130 -11.42 -1.94 -6.84
N PRO A 131 -10.30 -2.46 -7.37
CA PRO A 131 -10.32 -3.61 -8.26
C PRO A 131 -10.82 -4.85 -7.54
N HIS A 132 -11.65 -5.65 -8.21
CA HIS A 132 -12.01 -6.96 -7.68
C HIS A 132 -10.79 -7.89 -7.74
N MET A 133 -10.62 -8.71 -6.71
CA MET A 133 -9.49 -9.65 -6.61
C MET A 133 -9.37 -10.55 -7.85
N GLN A 134 -10.49 -10.99 -8.41
CA GLN A 134 -10.52 -11.85 -9.60
C GLN A 134 -10.00 -11.11 -10.84
N ASP A 135 -10.35 -9.84 -11.00
CA ASP A 135 -9.93 -9.06 -12.16
C ASP A 135 -8.44 -8.72 -12.07
N LEU A 136 -7.94 -8.43 -10.85
CA LEU A 136 -6.52 -8.23 -10.60
C LEU A 136 -5.70 -9.49 -10.91
N LEU A 137 -6.17 -10.68 -10.49
CA LEU A 137 -5.51 -11.96 -10.79
C LEU A 137 -5.52 -12.28 -12.29
N LYS A 138 -6.63 -12.03 -12.97
CA LYS A 138 -6.74 -12.21 -14.43
C LYS A 138 -5.79 -11.26 -15.17
N PHE A 139 -5.76 -9.99 -14.79
CA PHE A 139 -4.88 -9.00 -15.39
C PHE A 139 -3.41 -9.43 -15.33
N CYS A 140 -2.98 -9.95 -14.19
CA CYS A 140 -1.60 -10.37 -13.96
C CYS A 140 -1.29 -11.77 -14.53
N GLN A 141 -2.25 -12.43 -15.14
CA GLN A 141 -2.13 -13.81 -15.64
C GLN A 141 -1.50 -14.77 -14.61
N CYS A 142 -1.90 -14.59 -13.34
CA CYS A 142 -1.35 -15.36 -12.24
C CYS A 142 -2.22 -16.57 -11.94
N ASP A 143 -1.58 -17.73 -11.77
CA ASP A 143 -2.21 -18.99 -11.36
C ASP A 143 -2.53 -19.03 -9.84
N TYR A 144 -2.60 -17.85 -9.19
CA TYR A 144 -2.94 -17.78 -7.77
C TYR A 144 -4.45 -17.87 -7.57
N ASP A 145 -4.83 -18.66 -6.60
CA ASP A 145 -6.21 -18.70 -6.12
C ASP A 145 -6.55 -17.43 -5.33
N ARG A 146 -7.81 -17.00 -5.41
CA ARG A 146 -8.34 -15.89 -4.59
C ARG A 146 -8.03 -16.08 -3.10
N SER A 147 -8.10 -17.33 -2.61
CA SER A 147 -7.81 -17.65 -1.21
C SER A 147 -6.36 -17.33 -0.81
N ILE A 148 -5.41 -17.50 -1.74
CA ILE A 148 -3.99 -17.21 -1.51
C ILE A 148 -3.77 -15.70 -1.45
N LEU A 149 -4.42 -14.92 -2.32
CA LEU A 149 -4.36 -13.47 -2.28
C LEU A 149 -4.91 -12.90 -0.97
N ILE A 150 -6.04 -13.44 -0.47
CA ILE A 150 -6.62 -13.05 0.82
C ILE A 150 -5.67 -13.38 1.99
N LYS A 151 -5.03 -14.56 1.95
CA LYS A 151 -4.06 -14.95 2.97
C LYS A 151 -2.84 -14.00 2.96
N MET A 152 -2.33 -13.66 1.79
CA MET A 152 -1.20 -12.73 1.66
C MET A 152 -1.59 -11.32 2.13
N GLU A 153 -2.77 -10.83 1.77
CA GLU A 153 -3.29 -9.55 2.26
C GLU A 153 -3.31 -9.50 3.79
N ARG A 154 -3.91 -10.51 4.44
CA ARG A 154 -3.96 -10.59 5.90
C ARG A 154 -2.57 -10.71 6.53
N HIS A 155 -1.67 -11.44 5.89
CA HIS A 155 -0.30 -11.61 6.36
C HIS A 155 0.45 -10.29 6.34
N ILE A 156 0.38 -9.52 5.24
CA ILE A 156 0.97 -8.19 5.13
C ILE A 156 0.43 -7.26 6.22
N LEU A 157 -0.89 -7.21 6.38
CA LEU A 157 -1.53 -6.38 7.41
C LEU A 157 -1.06 -6.73 8.82
N LYS A 158 -0.93 -8.02 9.12
CA LYS A 158 -0.44 -8.52 10.41
C LYS A 158 1.02 -8.14 10.65
N ILE A 159 1.91 -8.34 9.67
CA ILE A 159 3.35 -8.01 9.78
C ILE A 159 3.56 -6.49 9.96
N LEU A 160 2.70 -5.68 9.35
CA LEU A 160 2.76 -4.22 9.46
C LEU A 160 1.93 -3.67 10.62
N ASP A 161 1.44 -4.53 11.53
CA ASP A 161 0.64 -4.15 12.70
C ASP A 161 -0.56 -3.24 12.36
N TRP A 162 -1.17 -3.46 11.17
CA TRP A 162 -2.25 -2.64 10.63
C TRP A 162 -1.90 -1.15 10.48
N SER A 163 -0.62 -0.81 10.58
CA SER A 163 -0.13 0.57 10.47
C SER A 163 0.08 0.93 9.00
N MET A 164 -0.98 1.40 8.34
CA MET A 164 -0.98 1.76 6.91
C MET A 164 -0.88 3.27 6.67
N ARG A 165 -0.82 4.07 7.73
CA ARG A 165 -0.77 5.54 7.64
C ARG A 165 0.65 6.02 7.45
N ASN A 166 1.11 6.07 6.19
CA ASN A 166 2.41 6.61 5.86
C ASN A 166 2.28 7.78 4.89
N ALA A 167 3.14 8.75 5.06
CA ALA A 167 3.35 9.77 4.05
C ALA A 167 4.18 9.19 2.91
N THR A 168 3.79 9.49 1.69
CA THR A 168 4.49 9.10 0.47
C THR A 168 5.01 10.33 -0.25
N VAL A 169 5.91 10.14 -1.20
CA VAL A 169 6.40 11.25 -2.06
C VAL A 169 5.24 12.03 -2.68
N TYR A 170 4.15 11.35 -3.03
CA TYR A 170 2.95 11.99 -3.56
C TYR A 170 2.33 13.01 -2.60
N ASP A 171 2.27 12.69 -1.30
CA ASP A 171 1.72 13.57 -0.28
C ASP A 171 2.55 14.86 -0.13
N PHE A 172 3.89 14.75 -0.22
CA PHE A 172 4.79 15.92 -0.21
C PHE A 172 4.67 16.77 -1.47
N VAL A 173 4.56 16.15 -2.66
CA VAL A 173 4.33 16.86 -3.91
C VAL A 173 3.01 17.63 -3.86
N GLN A 174 1.96 17.02 -3.35
CA GLN A 174 0.66 17.67 -3.16
C GLN A 174 0.78 18.88 -2.24
N LEU A 175 1.49 18.75 -1.10
CA LEU A 175 1.70 19.86 -0.18
C LEU A 175 2.41 21.02 -0.87
N MET A 176 3.48 20.75 -1.62
CA MET A 176 4.28 21.79 -2.32
C MET A 176 3.48 22.47 -3.44
N THR A 177 2.60 21.74 -4.13
CA THR A 177 1.77 22.32 -5.21
C THR A 177 0.62 23.14 -4.68
N CYS A 178 0.09 22.84 -3.49
CA CYS A 178 -0.93 23.67 -2.83
C CYS A 178 -0.38 25.00 -2.33
N ASP A 179 0.93 25.07 -1.99
CA ASP A 179 1.57 26.28 -1.46
C ASP A 179 1.98 27.30 -2.56
N GLY A 180 2.02 26.87 -3.82
CA GLY A 180 2.43 27.69 -4.97
C GLY A 180 1.28 28.47 -5.65
N GLY A 181 0.10 28.47 -5.10
CA GLY A 181 -1.13 29.06 -5.66
C GLY A 181 -1.55 30.41 -5.04
N SER A 182 -0.58 31.28 -4.65
CA SER A 182 -0.86 32.63 -4.13
C SER A 182 -0.39 33.69 -5.10
#